data_e92b8ddb0251a879b3b77deea03e21d8
#
_entry.id   e92b8ddb0251a879b3b77deea03e21d8
#
_cell.length_a   1.000
_cell.length_b   1.000
_cell.length_c   1.000
_cell.angle_alpha   90.00
_cell.angle_beta   90.00
_cell.angle_gamma   90.00
#
_symmetry.space_group_name_H-M   'P 1'
#
loop_
_entity.id
_entity.type
_entity.pdbx_description
1 polymer ?
#
loop_
_entity_poly.entity_id
_entity_poly.type
_entity_poly.pdbx_seq_one_letter_code
_entity_poly.pdbx_strand_id
1 'polypeptide(L)'
;MRVLRQSLWLTAHYIEAERSRGRPLGAVGKYRVRRKFPLPRTIWDGEQTSYCFKDRSRKMLRDWYSRNTYPTPRDKRDLSAATGLSTTQVSNWFKNRRQRDRAADIKHRFFSLKIYRVTAICICLAVSDHFSR
;
A
#
# COMPACT_ATOMS: atom_id res chain seq x y z
N MET A 1 -6.52 -32.57 -10.46
CA MET A 1 -7.87 -31.95 -10.46
C MET A 1 -7.97 -30.68 -9.63
N ARG A 2 -7.47 -30.62 -8.39
CA ARG A 2 -7.55 -29.43 -7.51
C ARG A 2 -6.79 -28.22 -8.09
N VAL A 3 -5.54 -28.41 -8.50
CA VAL A 3 -4.68 -27.36 -9.08
C VAL A 3 -5.33 -26.71 -10.33
N LEU A 4 -5.95 -27.52 -11.18
CA LEU A 4 -6.66 -27.02 -12.36
C LEU A 4 -7.84 -26.11 -11.97
N ARG A 5 -8.63 -26.50 -10.96
CA ARG A 5 -9.75 -25.69 -10.46
C ARG A 5 -9.28 -24.36 -9.84
N GLN A 6 -8.17 -24.40 -9.09
CA GLN A 6 -7.55 -23.18 -8.56
C GLN A 6 -7.08 -22.25 -9.67
N SER A 7 -6.40 -22.79 -10.69
CA SER A 7 -5.95 -22.03 -11.85
C SER A 7 -7.12 -21.39 -12.60
N LEU A 8 -8.19 -22.13 -12.85
CA LEU A 8 -9.40 -21.60 -13.51
C LEU A 8 -10.04 -20.48 -12.70
N TRP A 9 -10.18 -20.64 -11.39
CA TRP A 9 -10.72 -19.61 -10.50
C TRP A 9 -9.93 -18.31 -10.59
N LEU A 10 -8.61 -18.39 -10.45
CA LEU A 10 -7.73 -17.23 -10.49
C LEU A 10 -7.72 -16.58 -11.89
N THR A 11 -7.67 -17.39 -12.94
CA THR A 11 -7.66 -16.88 -14.33
C THR A 11 -8.93 -16.13 -14.65
N ALA A 12 -10.10 -16.64 -14.25
CA ALA A 12 -11.37 -15.96 -14.44
C ALA A 12 -11.38 -14.55 -13.81
N HIS A 13 -10.93 -14.46 -12.56
CA HIS A 13 -10.83 -13.17 -11.86
C HIS A 13 -9.75 -12.24 -12.43
N TYR A 14 -8.66 -12.78 -12.98
CA TYR A 14 -7.65 -11.97 -13.66
C TYR A 14 -8.20 -11.37 -14.95
N ILE A 15 -8.89 -12.15 -15.77
CA ILE A 15 -9.49 -11.68 -17.03
C ILE A 15 -10.53 -10.60 -16.75
N GLU A 16 -11.38 -10.79 -15.76
CA GLU A 16 -12.37 -9.78 -15.35
C GLU A 16 -11.71 -8.47 -14.90
N ALA A 17 -10.67 -8.57 -14.09
CA ALA A 17 -9.93 -7.40 -13.61
C ALA A 17 -9.15 -6.70 -14.74
N GLU A 18 -8.62 -7.45 -15.71
CA GLU A 18 -7.95 -6.91 -16.90
C GLU A 18 -8.95 -6.19 -17.80
N ARG A 19 -10.11 -6.80 -18.03
CA ARG A 19 -11.19 -6.20 -18.83
C ARG A 19 -11.66 -4.89 -18.20
N SER A 20 -11.88 -4.86 -16.90
CA SER A 20 -12.31 -3.66 -16.17
C SER A 20 -11.28 -2.53 -16.21
N ARG A 21 -9.98 -2.86 -16.29
CA ARG A 21 -8.89 -1.87 -16.32
C ARG A 21 -8.44 -1.48 -17.73
N GLY A 22 -8.82 -2.23 -18.73
CA GLY A 22 -8.38 -2.04 -20.11
C GLY A 22 -6.88 -2.32 -20.35
N ARG A 23 -6.20 -3.02 -19.42
CA ARG A 23 -4.77 -3.36 -19.53
C ARG A 23 -4.44 -4.66 -18.80
N PRO A 24 -3.39 -5.40 -19.22
CA PRO A 24 -2.95 -6.62 -18.56
C PRO A 24 -2.49 -6.37 -17.13
N LEU A 25 -2.69 -7.35 -16.25
CA LEU A 25 -2.29 -7.29 -14.85
C LEU A 25 -0.81 -7.68 -14.70
N GLY A 26 -0.03 -6.80 -14.08
CA GLY A 26 1.29 -7.15 -13.57
C GLY A 26 1.23 -7.97 -12.27
N ALA A 27 2.39 -8.38 -11.75
CA ALA A 27 2.50 -9.21 -10.55
C ALA A 27 1.76 -8.64 -9.34
N VAL A 28 1.84 -7.32 -9.11
CA VAL A 28 1.13 -6.63 -8.02
C VAL A 28 -0.39 -6.65 -8.24
N GLY A 29 -0.84 -6.46 -9.48
CA GLY A 29 -2.25 -6.54 -9.84
C GLY A 29 -2.83 -7.93 -9.57
N LYS A 30 -2.14 -8.98 -10.00
CA LYS A 30 -2.51 -10.38 -9.74
C LYS A 30 -2.56 -10.69 -8.24
N TYR A 31 -1.57 -10.20 -7.47
CA TYR A 31 -1.58 -10.35 -6.02
C TYR A 31 -2.81 -9.69 -5.38
N ARG A 32 -3.17 -8.46 -5.78
CA ARG A 32 -4.36 -7.76 -5.26
C ARG A 32 -5.65 -8.52 -5.57
N VAL A 33 -5.75 -9.11 -6.76
CA VAL A 33 -6.89 -9.95 -7.14
C VAL A 33 -6.98 -11.20 -6.28
N ARG A 34 -5.87 -11.92 -6.07
CA ARG A 34 -5.85 -13.10 -5.18
C ARG A 34 -6.27 -12.78 -3.75
N ARG A 35 -5.88 -11.61 -3.25
CA ARG A 35 -6.27 -11.16 -1.91
C ARG A 35 -7.74 -10.78 -1.83
N LYS A 36 -8.29 -10.20 -2.89
CA LYS A 36 -9.70 -9.79 -2.95
C LYS A 36 -10.64 -11.01 -3.11
N PHE A 37 -10.20 -11.99 -3.88
CA PHE A 37 -10.95 -13.20 -4.20
C PHE A 37 -10.14 -14.44 -3.74
N PRO A 38 -10.15 -14.76 -2.44
CA PRO A 38 -9.48 -15.95 -1.93
C PRO A 38 -10.11 -17.21 -2.51
N LEU A 39 -9.33 -18.28 -2.55
CA LEU A 39 -9.83 -19.58 -3.01
C LEU A 39 -10.95 -20.08 -2.10
N PRO A 40 -12.07 -20.57 -2.68
CA PRO A 40 -13.13 -21.21 -1.90
C PRO A 40 -12.61 -22.44 -1.15
N ARG A 41 -13.20 -22.75 0.00
CA ARG A 41 -12.79 -23.90 0.83
C ARG A 41 -12.80 -25.24 0.08
N THR A 42 -13.64 -25.38 -0.93
CA THR A 42 -13.77 -26.60 -1.75
C THR A 42 -12.54 -26.92 -2.60
N ILE A 43 -11.75 -25.89 -2.95
CA ILE A 43 -10.56 -26.00 -3.80
C ILE A 43 -9.29 -25.45 -3.12
N TRP A 44 -9.44 -24.93 -1.90
CA TRP A 44 -8.31 -24.42 -1.13
C TRP A 44 -7.40 -25.55 -0.63
N ASP A 45 -6.10 -25.33 -0.70
CA ASP A 45 -5.06 -26.29 -0.29
C ASP A 45 -4.56 -26.09 1.14
N GLY A 46 -5.07 -25.07 1.85
CA GLY A 46 -4.61 -24.71 3.19
C GLY A 46 -3.47 -23.74 3.23
N GLU A 47 -2.87 -23.41 2.09
CA GLU A 47 -1.80 -22.41 2.02
C GLU A 47 -2.35 -20.99 2.08
N GLN A 48 -1.74 -20.16 2.91
CA GLN A 48 -2.06 -18.74 2.94
C GLN A 48 -1.48 -18.05 1.69
N THR A 49 -2.22 -17.10 1.15
CA THR A 49 -1.74 -16.26 0.04
C THR A 49 -0.43 -15.57 0.43
N SER A 50 0.69 -15.99 -0.20
CA SER A 50 1.99 -15.43 0.12
C SER A 50 2.04 -13.95 -0.29
N TYR A 51 2.56 -13.13 0.61
CA TYR A 51 2.85 -11.74 0.31
C TYR A 51 4.09 -11.65 -0.59
N CYS A 52 4.17 -10.63 -1.46
CA CYS A 52 5.35 -10.42 -2.34
C CYS A 52 6.66 -10.31 -1.56
N PHE A 53 6.62 -9.80 -0.33
CA PHE A 53 7.76 -9.73 0.59
C PHE A 53 7.42 -10.45 1.89
N LYS A 54 8.35 -11.26 2.37
CA LYS A 54 8.24 -11.90 3.68
C LYS A 54 8.18 -10.83 4.79
N ASP A 55 7.50 -11.13 5.89
CA ASP A 55 7.35 -10.20 7.02
C ASP A 55 8.70 -9.76 7.58
N ARG A 56 9.66 -10.68 7.67
CA ARG A 56 11.05 -10.40 8.09
C ARG A 56 11.71 -9.35 7.20
N SER A 57 11.61 -9.51 5.88
CA SER A 57 12.19 -8.56 4.91
C SER A 57 11.53 -7.18 5.03
N ARG A 58 10.20 -7.14 5.20
CA ARG A 58 9.48 -5.87 5.41
C ARG A 58 9.87 -5.17 6.71
N LYS A 59 10.11 -5.93 7.78
CA LYS A 59 10.58 -5.38 9.06
C LYS A 59 11.94 -4.74 8.89
N MET A 60 12.91 -5.44 8.28
CA MET A 60 14.24 -4.91 8.02
C MET A 60 14.21 -3.63 7.18
N LEU A 61 13.40 -3.58 6.12
CA LEU A 61 13.25 -2.38 5.29
C LEU A 61 12.65 -1.21 6.07
N ARG A 62 11.68 -1.46 6.96
CA ARG A 62 11.09 -0.42 7.82
C ARG A 62 12.09 0.10 8.85
N ASP A 63 12.84 -0.78 9.49
CA ASP A 63 13.85 -0.43 10.49
C ASP A 63 14.97 0.41 9.85
N TRP A 64 15.37 0.06 8.61
CA TRP A 64 16.32 0.87 7.86
C TRP A 64 15.74 2.23 7.46
N TYR A 65 14.50 2.26 6.98
CA TYR A 65 13.81 3.49 6.57
C TYR A 65 13.66 4.50 7.70
N SER A 66 13.48 4.05 8.94
CA SER A 66 13.42 4.92 10.12
C SER A 66 14.73 5.66 10.39
N ARG A 67 15.87 5.07 9.99
CA ARG A 67 17.20 5.67 10.14
C ARG A 67 17.58 6.52 8.94
N ASN A 68 17.33 6.01 7.75
CA ASN A 68 17.68 6.68 6.49
C ASN A 68 16.62 6.42 5.41
N THR A 69 15.95 7.50 4.99
CA THR A 69 14.89 7.47 3.97
C THR A 69 15.43 7.31 2.55
N TYR A 70 16.71 7.65 2.34
CA TYR A 70 17.39 7.63 1.04
C TYR A 70 18.63 6.73 1.08
N PRO A 71 18.49 5.40 0.91
CA PRO A 71 19.62 4.49 0.92
C PRO A 71 20.55 4.73 -0.27
N THR A 72 21.86 4.63 -0.03
CA THR A 72 22.87 4.70 -1.07
C THR A 72 22.83 3.43 -1.95
N PRO A 73 23.48 3.41 -3.13
CA PRO A 73 23.60 2.21 -3.94
C PRO A 73 24.25 1.03 -3.19
N ARG A 74 25.19 1.31 -2.28
CA ARG A 74 25.81 0.32 -1.42
C ARG A 74 24.81 -0.27 -0.44
N ASP A 75 24.10 0.59 0.28
CA ASP A 75 23.05 0.18 1.24
C ASP A 75 21.99 -0.71 0.58
N LYS A 76 21.60 -0.38 -0.65
CA LYS A 76 20.63 -1.18 -1.42
C LYS A 76 21.14 -2.58 -1.72
N ARG A 77 22.45 -2.74 -2.00
CA ARG A 77 23.06 -4.05 -2.19
C ARG A 77 23.08 -4.84 -0.89
N ASP A 78 23.46 -4.21 0.21
CA ASP A 78 23.51 -4.83 1.53
C ASP A 78 22.10 -5.27 1.97
N LEU A 79 21.10 -4.41 1.77
CA LEU A 79 19.69 -4.75 2.03
C LEU A 79 19.18 -5.87 1.11
N SER A 80 19.60 -5.89 -0.15
CA SER A 80 19.28 -6.95 -1.10
C SER A 80 19.82 -8.31 -0.61
N ALA A 81 21.07 -8.35 -0.19
CA ALA A 81 21.69 -9.56 0.37
C ALA A 81 20.98 -10.02 1.67
N ALA A 82 20.66 -9.09 2.57
CA ALA A 82 20.05 -9.40 3.85
C ALA A 82 18.57 -9.84 3.76
N THR A 83 17.82 -9.31 2.78
CA THR A 83 16.40 -9.57 2.61
C THR A 83 16.07 -10.63 1.57
N GLY A 84 17.03 -10.99 0.71
CA GLY A 84 16.80 -11.85 -0.45
C GLY A 84 15.97 -11.19 -1.57
N LEU A 85 15.83 -9.88 -1.54
CA LEU A 85 15.14 -9.09 -2.58
C LEU A 85 16.16 -8.57 -3.60
N SER A 86 15.71 -8.32 -4.83
CA SER A 86 16.57 -7.63 -5.81
C SER A 86 16.78 -6.17 -5.43
N THR A 87 17.88 -5.56 -5.86
CA THR A 87 18.18 -4.13 -5.64
C THR A 87 17.10 -3.22 -6.22
N THR A 88 16.49 -3.65 -7.33
CA THR A 88 15.33 -2.97 -7.93
C THR A 88 14.10 -3.01 -7.03
N GLN A 89 13.80 -4.17 -6.44
CA GLN A 89 12.68 -4.31 -5.49
C GLN A 89 12.89 -3.45 -4.25
N VAL A 90 14.11 -3.42 -3.70
CA VAL A 90 14.48 -2.55 -2.58
C VAL A 90 14.27 -1.08 -2.97
N SER A 91 14.80 -0.65 -4.12
CA SER A 91 14.64 0.73 -4.62
C SER A 91 13.17 1.14 -4.78
N ASN A 92 12.37 0.27 -5.37
CA ASN A 92 10.94 0.50 -5.56
C ASN A 92 10.18 0.55 -4.22
N TRP A 93 10.57 -0.29 -3.25
CA TRP A 93 9.98 -0.25 -1.93
C TRP A 93 10.20 1.11 -1.25
N PHE A 94 11.44 1.62 -1.24
CA PHE A 94 11.78 2.92 -0.67
C PHE A 94 11.08 4.08 -1.40
N LYS A 95 11.04 4.04 -2.73
CA LYS A 95 10.30 5.02 -3.54
C LYS A 95 8.82 5.06 -3.16
N ASN A 96 8.18 3.89 -3.10
CA ASN A 96 6.77 3.76 -2.76
C ASN A 96 6.50 4.18 -1.30
N ARG A 97 7.40 3.89 -0.37
CA ARG A 97 7.27 4.28 1.03
C ARG A 97 7.31 5.80 1.18
N ARG A 98 8.32 6.46 0.59
CA ARG A 98 8.40 7.93 0.59
C ARG A 98 7.16 8.58 -0.02
N GLN A 99 6.64 7.99 -1.09
CA GLN A 99 5.44 8.50 -1.76
C GLN A 99 4.20 8.41 -0.86
N ARG A 100 4.05 7.32 -0.10
CA ARG A 100 2.97 7.16 0.88
C ARG A 100 3.09 8.15 2.04
N ASP A 101 4.28 8.36 2.55
CA ASP A 101 4.51 9.29 3.65
C ASP A 101 4.19 10.73 3.22
N ARG A 102 4.64 11.16 2.03
CA ARG A 102 4.25 12.48 1.47
C ARG A 102 2.73 12.62 1.31
N ALA A 103 2.04 11.59 0.82
CA ALA A 103 0.60 11.61 0.68
C ALA A 103 -0.12 11.70 2.04
N ALA A 104 0.41 11.04 3.07
CA ALA A 104 -0.10 11.11 4.44
C ALA A 104 0.09 12.51 5.03
N ASP A 105 1.27 13.14 4.83
CA ASP A 105 1.57 14.50 5.29
C ASP A 105 0.64 15.53 4.62
N ILE A 106 0.43 15.41 3.33
CA ILE A 106 -0.50 16.29 2.59
C ILE A 106 -1.91 16.15 3.15
N LYS A 107 -2.38 14.91 3.34
CA LYS A 107 -3.71 14.65 3.91
C LYS A 107 -3.86 15.24 5.31
N HIS A 108 -2.83 15.12 6.15
CA HIS A 108 -2.82 15.68 7.50
C HIS A 108 -2.88 17.21 7.47
N ARG A 109 -2.11 17.87 6.58
CA ARG A 109 -2.17 19.33 6.39
C ARG A 109 -3.55 19.80 5.96
N PHE A 110 -4.16 19.15 4.99
CA PHE A 110 -5.53 19.50 4.56
C PHE A 110 -6.56 19.31 5.68
N PHE A 111 -6.43 18.28 6.49
CA PHE A 111 -7.32 18.06 7.62
C PHE A 111 -7.15 19.13 8.69
N SER A 112 -5.92 19.50 9.03
CA SER A 112 -5.61 20.58 9.97
C SER A 112 -6.16 21.93 9.49
N LEU A 113 -5.98 22.28 8.20
CA LEU A 113 -6.53 23.51 7.61
C LEU A 113 -8.07 23.54 7.64
N LYS A 114 -8.73 22.40 7.44
CA LYS A 114 -10.18 22.30 7.57
C LYS A 114 -10.65 22.59 9.00
N ILE A 115 -9.97 22.08 10.00
CA ILE A 115 -10.28 22.32 11.42
C ILE A 115 -10.12 23.81 11.75
N TYR A 116 -9.02 24.43 11.35
CA TYR A 116 -8.81 25.86 11.57
C TYR A 116 -9.86 26.74 10.89
N ARG A 117 -10.30 26.36 9.71
CA ARG A 117 -11.38 27.08 9.00
C ARG A 117 -12.73 26.98 9.72
N VAL A 118 -13.08 25.82 10.23
CA VAL A 118 -14.33 25.61 10.97
C VAL A 118 -14.30 26.34 12.30
N THR A 119 -13.18 26.28 13.04
CA THR A 119 -13.03 27.00 14.32
C THR A 119 -13.04 28.51 14.12
N ALA A 120 -12.40 29.03 13.07
CA ALA A 120 -12.43 30.47 12.75
C ALA A 120 -13.86 30.96 12.44
N ILE A 121 -14.64 30.19 11.68
CA ILE A 121 -16.04 30.52 11.38
C ILE A 121 -16.89 30.48 12.65
N CYS A 122 -16.71 29.48 13.53
CA CYS A 122 -17.43 29.40 14.80
C CYS A 122 -17.10 30.58 15.72
N ILE A 123 -15.84 31.01 15.78
CA ILE A 123 -15.43 32.18 16.58
C ILE A 123 -16.04 33.47 15.99
N CYS A 124 -16.02 33.67 14.68
CA CYS A 124 -16.66 34.81 14.04
C CYS A 124 -18.17 34.88 14.29
N LEU A 125 -18.88 33.77 14.27
CA LEU A 125 -20.30 33.70 14.57
C LEU A 125 -20.58 34.00 16.05
N ALA A 126 -19.79 33.48 16.97
CA ALA A 126 -19.93 33.72 18.39
C ALA A 126 -19.67 35.21 18.79
N VAL A 127 -18.79 35.90 18.06
CA VAL A 127 -18.51 37.33 18.28
C VAL A 127 -19.64 38.20 17.71
N SER A 128 -20.26 37.79 16.60
CA SER A 128 -21.42 38.53 16.02
C SER A 128 -22.66 38.51 16.93
N ASP A 129 -22.90 37.42 17.64
CA ASP A 129 -24.05 37.35 18.58
C ASP A 129 -23.84 38.17 19.85
N HIS A 130 -22.61 38.54 20.19
CA HIS A 130 -22.34 39.38 21.38
C HIS A 130 -22.42 40.89 21.12
N PHE A 131 -22.49 41.30 19.85
CA PHE A 131 -22.57 42.72 19.47
C PHE A 131 -24.01 43.16 19.12
N SER A 132 -25.00 42.28 19.24
CA SER A 132 -26.41 42.53 18.94
C SER A 132 -27.35 42.62 20.19
N ARG A 133 -26.76 42.96 21.32
CA ARG A 133 -27.55 43.29 22.55
C ARG A 133 -27.21 44.66 23.07
#